data_53c29a561aa26989933e57b184ed9013
#
_entry.id   53c29a561aa26989933e57b184ed9013
#
_cell.length_a   1.000
_cell.length_b   1.000
_cell.length_c   1.000
_cell.angle_alpha   90.00
_cell.angle_beta   90.00
_cell.angle_gamma   90.00
#
_symmetry.space_group_name_H-M   'P 1'
#
loop_
_entity.id
_entity.type
_entity.pdbx_description
1 polymer ?
#
loop_
_entity_poly.entity_id
_entity_poly.type
_entity_poly.pdbx_seq_one_letter_code
_entity_poly.pdbx_strand_id
1 'polypeptide(L)'
;MALEKQELEKREESTDKMEKLRQKYKNIDGKVYEVITSIQEDDENETEYDFIFRKPATPSYDRYVKTSGTSNTRALKTFVIDNICEEQTEELRNTLEEYPAMAISLGEKLLNMLGLSKETQVKKL
;
A
#
# COMPACT_ATOMS: atom_id res chain seq x y z
N MET A 1 -13.74 10.25 29.79
CA MET A 1 -15.00 9.92 29.10
C MET A 1 -15.19 10.66 27.78
N ALA A 2 -14.94 11.97 27.70
CA ALA A 2 -15.03 12.70 26.40
C ALA A 2 -14.02 12.24 25.36
N LEU A 3 -12.80 11.85 25.79
CA LEU A 3 -11.75 11.33 24.91
C LEU A 3 -12.11 9.97 24.28
N GLU A 4 -12.77 9.10 25.04
CA GLU A 4 -13.18 7.79 24.52
C GLU A 4 -14.28 7.91 23.47
N LYS A 5 -15.22 8.85 23.63
CA LYS A 5 -16.25 9.14 22.64
C LYS A 5 -15.66 9.69 21.34
N GLN A 6 -14.69 10.60 21.44
CA GLN A 6 -14.01 11.18 20.27
C GLN A 6 -13.20 10.14 19.52
N GLU A 7 -12.51 9.23 20.21
CA GLU A 7 -11.78 8.14 19.58
C GLU A 7 -12.71 7.15 18.89
N LEU A 8 -13.85 6.82 19.49
CA LEU A 8 -14.86 5.96 18.89
C LEU A 8 -15.48 6.59 17.64
N GLU A 9 -15.80 7.88 17.69
CA GLU A 9 -16.32 8.62 16.53
C GLU A 9 -15.31 8.66 15.38
N LYS A 10 -14.02 8.87 15.67
CA LYS A 10 -12.95 8.84 14.67
C LYS A 10 -12.79 7.47 14.04
N ARG A 11 -12.90 6.39 14.83
CA ARG A 11 -12.83 5.01 14.35
C ARG A 11 -14.03 4.68 13.45
N GLU A 12 -15.22 5.11 13.82
CA GLU A 12 -16.43 4.92 13.04
C GLU A 12 -16.37 5.69 11.72
N GLU A 13 -15.90 6.93 11.73
CA GLU A 13 -15.69 7.73 10.52
C GLU A 13 -14.65 7.09 9.60
N SER A 14 -13.55 6.60 10.16
CA SER A 14 -12.48 5.92 9.40
C SER A 14 -13.00 4.63 8.78
N THR A 15 -13.79 3.84 9.52
CA THR A 15 -14.38 2.60 9.03
C THR A 15 -15.40 2.87 7.92
N ASP A 16 -16.24 3.88 8.08
CA ASP A 16 -17.21 4.30 7.07
C ASP A 16 -16.52 4.78 5.79
N LYS A 17 -15.44 5.54 5.94
CA LYS A 17 -14.64 6.03 4.82
C LYS A 17 -14.04 4.88 4.01
N MET A 18 -13.46 3.91 4.69
CA MET A 18 -12.90 2.72 4.05
C MET A 18 -13.98 1.88 3.37
N GLU A 19 -15.13 1.72 4.00
CA GLU A 19 -16.25 0.98 3.42
C GLU A 19 -16.75 1.64 2.14
N LYS A 20 -16.84 2.96 2.11
CA LYS A 20 -17.21 3.72 0.90
C LYS A 20 -16.19 3.53 -0.20
N LEU A 21 -14.90 3.54 0.13
CA LEU A 21 -13.84 3.29 -0.84
C LEU A 21 -13.91 1.86 -1.40
N ARG A 22 -14.13 0.87 -0.54
CA ARG A 22 -14.31 -0.51 -0.98
C ARG A 22 -15.46 -0.65 -1.96
N GLN A 23 -16.60 -0.04 -1.65
CA GLN A 23 -17.77 -0.10 -2.52
C GLN A 23 -17.51 0.59 -3.86
N LYS A 24 -16.84 1.75 -3.84
CA LYS A 24 -16.48 2.48 -5.06
C LYS A 24 -15.59 1.64 -5.98
N TYR A 25 -14.56 1.02 -5.43
CA TYR A 25 -13.55 0.30 -6.22
C TYR A 25 -13.93 -1.15 -6.54
N LYS A 26 -14.85 -1.74 -5.80
CA LYS A 26 -15.37 -3.08 -6.06
C LYS A 26 -16.02 -3.21 -7.44
N ASN A 27 -16.66 -2.15 -7.92
CA ASN A 27 -17.43 -2.14 -9.17
C ASN A 27 -16.65 -1.59 -10.37
N ILE A 28 -15.35 -1.29 -10.20
CA ILE A 28 -14.51 -0.80 -11.28
C ILE A 28 -13.90 -1.97 -12.03
N ASP A 29 -13.95 -1.92 -13.36
CA ASP A 29 -13.26 -2.89 -14.21
C ASP A 29 -11.76 -2.80 -14.00
N GLY A 30 -11.15 -3.93 -13.71
CA GLY A 30 -9.74 -4.01 -13.46
C GLY A 30 -9.45 -4.64 -12.10
N LYS A 31 -8.16 -4.86 -11.83
CA LYS A 31 -7.72 -5.50 -10.59
C LYS A 31 -7.34 -4.44 -9.56
N VAL A 32 -8.21 -4.28 -8.59
CA VAL A 32 -8.02 -3.38 -7.45
C VAL A 32 -8.03 -4.21 -6.18
N TYR A 33 -7.07 -3.97 -5.32
CA TYR A 33 -6.85 -4.79 -4.13
C TYR A 33 -6.77 -3.92 -2.88
N GLU A 34 -7.32 -4.42 -1.79
CA GLU A 34 -7.10 -3.86 -0.47
C GLU A 34 -5.82 -4.49 0.11
N VAL A 35 -4.90 -3.64 0.55
CA VAL A 35 -3.63 -4.07 1.15
C VAL A 35 -3.58 -3.55 2.58
N ILE A 36 -3.47 -4.46 3.52
CA ILE A 36 -3.43 -4.15 4.95
C ILE A 36 -2.03 -4.46 5.46
N THR A 37 -1.39 -3.47 6.09
CA THR A 37 -0.07 -3.63 6.65
C THR A 37 -0.05 -3.19 8.11
N SER A 38 0.68 -3.91 8.95
CA SER A 38 0.81 -3.61 10.36
C SER A 38 2.21 -3.08 10.68
N ILE A 39 2.25 -2.00 11.45
CA ILE A 39 3.49 -1.40 11.95
C ILE A 39 3.57 -1.64 13.44
N GLN A 40 4.68 -2.18 13.90
CA GLN A 40 4.94 -2.38 15.31
C GLN A 40 6.24 -1.66 15.69
N GLU A 41 6.12 -0.42 16.18
CA GLU A 41 7.27 0.38 16.60
C GLU A 41 7.91 -0.15 17.87
N ASP A 42 7.10 -0.70 18.76
CA ASP A 42 7.55 -1.29 20.02
C ASP A 42 6.75 -2.56 20.32
N ASP A 43 7.14 -3.27 21.38
CA ASP A 43 6.54 -4.56 21.72
C ASP A 43 5.07 -4.47 22.19
N GLU A 44 4.63 -3.27 22.55
CA GLU A 44 3.29 -3.05 23.13
C GLU A 44 2.29 -2.45 22.17
N ASN A 45 2.75 -1.77 21.11
CA ASN A 45 1.89 -1.02 20.20
C ASN A 45 1.99 -1.50 18.76
N GLU A 46 0.85 -1.83 18.19
CA GLU A 46 0.72 -2.21 16.80
C GLU A 46 -0.31 -1.29 16.14
N THR A 47 0.04 -0.73 14.99
CA THR A 47 -0.87 0.11 14.19
C THR A 47 -1.08 -0.52 12.84
N GLU A 48 -2.34 -0.62 12.43
CA GLU A 48 -2.72 -1.19 11.15
C GLU A 48 -3.07 -0.09 10.16
N TYR A 49 -2.57 -0.22 8.94
CA TYR A 49 -2.86 0.69 7.84
C TYR A 49 -3.52 -0.08 6.71
N ASP A 50 -4.54 0.53 6.12
CA ASP A 50 -5.39 -0.09 5.11
C ASP A 50 -5.44 0.81 3.88
N PHE A 51 -4.90 0.31 2.77
CA PHE A 51 -4.81 1.04 1.52
C PHE A 51 -5.41 0.26 0.35
N ILE A 52 -5.96 0.98 -0.61
CA ILE A 52 -6.50 0.39 -1.83
C ILE A 52 -5.57 0.71 -2.99
N PHE A 53 -5.04 -0.33 -3.61
CA PHE A 53 -4.10 -0.24 -4.73
C PHE A 53 -4.67 -0.85 -5.99
N ARG A 54 -4.31 -0.26 -7.12
CA ARG A 54 -4.52 -0.88 -8.43
C ARG A 54 -3.34 -1.80 -8.73
N LYS A 55 -3.61 -2.90 -9.43
CA LYS A 55 -2.52 -3.70 -9.99
C LYS A 55 -1.71 -2.80 -10.92
N PRO A 56 -0.39 -2.66 -10.72
CA PRO A 56 0.41 -1.78 -11.56
C PRO A 56 0.36 -2.18 -13.04
N ALA A 57 0.29 -1.17 -13.91
CA ALA A 57 0.40 -1.37 -15.35
C ALA A 57 1.87 -1.41 -15.77
N THR A 58 2.12 -1.93 -16.96
CA THR A 58 3.48 -2.05 -17.52
C THR A 58 4.26 -0.73 -17.49
N PRO A 59 3.68 0.44 -17.87
CA PRO A 59 4.42 1.70 -17.80
C PRO A 59 4.91 2.07 -16.41
N SER A 60 4.11 1.81 -15.38
CA SER A 60 4.49 2.06 -13.99
C SER A 60 5.65 1.16 -13.57
N TYR A 61 5.59 -0.13 -13.93
CA TYR A 61 6.66 -1.08 -13.67
C TYR A 61 7.96 -0.70 -14.40
N ASP A 62 7.88 -0.30 -15.66
CA ASP A 62 9.04 0.13 -16.44
C ASP A 62 9.73 1.34 -15.82
N ARG A 63 8.97 2.31 -15.34
CA ARG A 63 9.52 3.47 -14.63
C ARG A 63 10.23 3.04 -13.35
N TYR A 64 9.65 2.12 -12.61
CA TYR A 64 10.28 1.57 -11.41
C TYR A 64 11.63 0.93 -11.74
N VAL A 65 11.69 0.08 -12.75
CA VAL A 65 12.94 -0.59 -13.16
C VAL A 65 13.99 0.43 -13.58
N LYS A 66 13.62 1.42 -14.38
CA LYS A 66 14.55 2.46 -14.85
C LYS A 66 15.11 3.31 -13.72
N THR A 67 14.29 3.65 -12.74
CA THR A 67 14.69 4.52 -11.63
C THR A 67 15.38 3.77 -10.49
N SER A 68 15.14 2.47 -10.36
CA SER A 68 15.72 1.64 -9.29
C SER A 68 17.24 1.56 -9.36
N GLY A 69 17.81 1.66 -10.55
CA GLY A 69 19.27 1.67 -10.76
C GLY A 69 19.96 2.89 -10.18
N THR A 70 19.24 4.01 -10.06
CA THR A 70 19.78 5.26 -9.50
C THR A 70 19.49 5.36 -8.00
N SER A 71 18.26 5.07 -7.58
CA SER A 71 17.87 5.07 -6.17
C SER A 71 16.72 4.10 -5.97
N ASN A 72 16.98 2.97 -5.35
CA ASN A 72 15.97 1.95 -5.10
C ASN A 72 14.88 2.45 -4.14
N THR A 73 15.28 3.18 -3.10
CA THR A 73 14.35 3.72 -2.10
C THR A 73 13.36 4.70 -2.73
N ARG A 74 13.86 5.62 -3.55
CA ARG A 74 13.04 6.61 -4.25
C ARG A 74 12.13 5.94 -5.28
N ALA A 75 12.65 4.96 -6.01
CA ALA A 75 11.91 4.21 -7.01
C ALA A 75 10.74 3.46 -6.39
N LEU A 76 10.94 2.79 -5.26
CA LEU A 76 9.88 2.08 -4.54
C LEU A 76 8.80 3.04 -4.03
N LYS A 77 9.21 4.17 -3.44
CA LYS A 77 8.27 5.18 -2.95
C LYS A 77 7.38 5.70 -4.08
N THR A 78 7.98 6.06 -5.19
CA THR A 78 7.25 6.55 -6.37
C THR A 78 6.33 5.48 -6.93
N PHE A 79 6.80 4.24 -7.05
CA PHE A 79 6.03 3.11 -7.56
C PHE A 79 4.78 2.86 -6.72
N VAL A 80 4.92 2.89 -5.40
CA VAL A 80 3.81 2.71 -4.47
C VAL A 80 2.79 3.85 -4.60
N ILE A 81 3.26 5.10 -4.63
CA ILE A 81 2.39 6.28 -4.76
C ILE A 81 1.67 6.29 -6.10
N ASP A 82 2.31 5.85 -7.19
CA ASP A 82 1.70 5.80 -8.52
C ASP A 82 0.48 4.88 -8.58
N ASN A 83 0.40 3.90 -7.71
CA ASN A 83 -0.61 2.84 -7.79
C ASN A 83 -1.65 2.86 -6.67
N ILE A 84 -1.58 3.84 -5.76
CA ILE A 84 -2.60 4.04 -4.72
C ILE A 84 -3.86 4.66 -5.32
N CYS A 85 -5.01 4.40 -4.72
CA CYS A 85 -6.22 5.09 -5.10
C CYS A 85 -6.10 6.59 -4.81
N GLU A 86 -6.78 7.41 -5.61
CA GLU A 86 -6.68 8.87 -5.55
C GLU A 86 -6.98 9.42 -4.16
N GLU A 87 -8.00 8.90 -3.52
CA GLU A 87 -8.48 9.39 -2.22
C GLU A 87 -7.49 9.16 -1.08
N GLN A 88 -6.54 8.24 -1.24
CA GLN A 88 -5.57 7.91 -0.20
C GLN A 88 -4.15 8.40 -0.50
N THR A 89 -3.96 9.17 -1.56
CA THR A 89 -2.63 9.62 -1.98
C THR A 89 -1.90 10.41 -0.89
N GLU A 90 -2.57 11.40 -0.29
CA GLU A 90 -1.96 12.23 0.75
C GLU A 90 -1.71 11.44 2.04
N GLU A 91 -2.64 10.60 2.42
CA GLU A 91 -2.48 9.70 3.58
C GLU A 91 -1.26 8.80 3.41
N LEU A 92 -1.10 8.20 2.23
CA LEU A 92 0.04 7.34 1.94
C LEU A 92 1.36 8.12 1.97
N ARG A 93 1.41 9.32 1.38
CA ARG A 93 2.61 10.16 1.39
C ARG A 93 3.05 10.47 2.82
N ASN A 94 2.11 10.88 3.65
CA ASN A 94 2.37 11.20 5.05
C ASN A 94 2.85 9.97 5.83
N THR A 95 2.22 8.83 5.57
CA THR A 95 2.60 7.56 6.21
C THR A 95 4.00 7.12 5.82
N LEU A 96 4.37 7.27 4.54
CA LEU A 96 5.71 6.92 4.06
C LEU A 96 6.80 7.87 4.55
N GLU A 97 6.45 9.11 4.90
CA GLU A 97 7.41 10.01 5.54
C GLU A 97 7.73 9.58 6.97
N GLU A 98 6.73 9.12 7.70
CA GLU A 98 6.91 8.61 9.06
C GLU A 98 7.52 7.21 9.07
N TYR A 99 7.09 6.35 8.14
CA TYR A 99 7.53 4.95 8.03
C TYR A 99 8.07 4.66 6.64
N PRO A 100 9.30 5.13 6.34
CA PRO A 100 9.84 4.96 4.98
C PRO A 100 10.03 3.51 4.55
N ALA A 101 10.29 2.60 5.49
CA ALA A 101 10.44 1.19 5.19
C ALA A 101 9.13 0.52 4.74
N MET A 102 7.98 1.14 5.01
CA MET A 102 6.69 0.65 4.53
C MET A 102 6.63 0.61 3.00
N ALA A 103 7.37 1.48 2.32
CA ALA A 103 7.46 1.45 0.85
C ALA A 103 8.02 0.12 0.35
N ILE A 104 8.90 -0.53 1.10
CA ILE A 104 9.43 -1.85 0.77
C ILE A 104 8.33 -2.90 0.88
N SER A 105 7.60 -2.90 1.99
CA SER A 105 6.51 -3.87 2.23
C SER A 105 5.40 -3.74 1.21
N LEU A 106 4.95 -2.53 0.94
CA LEU A 106 3.89 -2.27 -0.03
C LEU A 106 4.37 -2.51 -1.46
N GLY A 107 5.58 -2.06 -1.78
CA GLY A 107 6.19 -2.26 -3.10
C GLY A 107 6.36 -3.74 -3.43
N GLU A 108 6.78 -4.55 -2.48
CA GLU A 108 6.90 -6.00 -2.65
C GLU A 108 5.55 -6.63 -3.00
N LYS A 109 4.47 -6.23 -2.33
CA LYS A 109 3.13 -6.73 -2.64
C LYS A 109 2.68 -6.35 -4.04
N LEU A 110 2.97 -5.12 -4.48
CA LEU A 110 2.66 -4.70 -5.84
C LEU A 110 3.45 -5.49 -6.87
N LEU A 111 4.73 -5.75 -6.60
CA LEU A 111 5.57 -6.58 -7.47
C LEU A 111 5.09 -8.03 -7.50
N ASN A 112 4.60 -8.56 -6.39
CA ASN A 112 4.00 -9.90 -6.34
C ASN A 112 2.78 -10.00 -7.26
N MET A 113 1.99 -8.94 -7.36
CA MET A 113 0.86 -8.87 -8.30
C MET A 113 1.32 -8.95 -9.75
N LEU A 114 2.58 -8.56 -10.03
CA LEU A 114 3.18 -8.59 -11.35
C LEU A 114 4.01 -9.85 -11.61
N GLY A 115 4.01 -10.79 -10.68
CA GLY A 115 4.67 -12.08 -10.87
C GLY A 115 5.97 -12.28 -10.11
N LEU A 116 6.37 -11.34 -9.24
CA LEU A 116 7.50 -11.59 -8.35
C LEU A 116 7.16 -12.77 -7.45
N SER A 117 7.93 -13.84 -7.56
CA SER A 117 7.68 -15.08 -6.82
C SER A 117 8.66 -15.26 -5.69
N LYS A 118 8.17 -15.75 -4.54
CA LYS A 118 9.02 -16.12 -3.41
C LYS A 118 9.71 -17.47 -3.61
N GLU A 119 9.14 -18.32 -4.44
CA GLU A 119 9.64 -19.66 -4.70
C GLU A 119 9.76 -19.89 -6.20
N THR A 120 10.99 -19.99 -6.68
CA THR A 120 11.29 -20.31 -8.08
C THR A 120 12.25 -21.49 -8.08
N GLN A 121 11.89 -22.54 -8.79
CA GLN A 121 12.71 -23.75 -8.92
C GLN A 121 13.31 -23.83 -10.31
N VAL A 122 14.58 -24.25 -10.38
CA VAL A 122 15.27 -24.50 -11.63
C VAL A 122 15.75 -25.94 -11.61
N LYS A 123 15.36 -26.69 -12.63
CA LYS A 123 15.78 -28.09 -12.79
C LYS A 123 16.56 -28.24 -14.07
N LYS A 124 17.74 -28.88 -13.99
CA LYS A 124 18.52 -29.23 -15.17
C LYS A 124 17.85 -30.37 -15.92
N LEU A 125 17.70 -30.21 -17.23
CA LEU A 125 17.18 -31.25 -18.11
C LEU A 125 18.24 -32.29 -18.46
#